data_ffa1162f2d5d6234c6cad9d36d37f7ab
#
_entry.id   ffa1162f2d5d6234c6cad9d36d37f7ab
#
_cell.length_a   1.000
_cell.length_b   1.000
_cell.length_c   1.000
_cell.angle_alpha   90.00
_cell.angle_beta   90.00
_cell.angle_gamma   90.00
#
_symmetry.space_group_name_H-M   'P 1'
#
loop_
_entity.id
_entity.type
_entity.pdbx_description
1 polymer ?
#
loop_
_entity_poly.entity_id
_entity_poly.type
_entity_poly.pdbx_seq_one_letter_code
_entity_poly.pdbx_strand_id
1 'polypeptide(L)' 'MDQFKFMLGEQATITASGEGGEIIGRAQYKAAENSYLLRYRAGDGRAVEAWWCESALS' A
#
# COMPACT_ATOMS: atom_id res chain seq x y z
N MET A 1 -6.08 12.68 -15.39
CA MET A 1 -6.74 12.66 -14.08
C MET A 1 -6.13 11.57 -13.23
N ASP A 2 -5.82 11.91 -12.00
CA ASP A 2 -5.20 10.96 -11.07
C ASP A 2 -6.25 9.94 -10.61
N GLN A 3 -5.91 8.67 -10.77
CA GLN A 3 -6.81 7.57 -10.44
C GLN A 3 -6.38 6.83 -9.18
N PHE A 4 -5.46 7.40 -8.41
CA PHE A 4 -4.97 6.74 -7.20
C PHE A 4 -6.00 6.82 -6.08
N LYS A 5 -6.23 5.68 -5.44
CA LYS A 5 -7.12 5.59 -4.29
C LYS A 5 -6.49 6.15 -3.02
N PHE A 6 -5.15 6.04 -2.91
CA PHE A 6 -4.42 6.50 -1.73
C PHE A 6 -3.40 7.55 -2.12
N MET A 7 -3.14 8.47 -1.20
CA MET A 7 -2.15 9.52 -1.36
C MET A 7 -0.86 9.14 -0.66
N LEU A 8 0.26 9.72 -1.10
CA LEU A 8 1.53 9.55 -0.38
C LEU A 8 1.38 10.08 1.05
N GLY A 9 1.85 9.31 2.01
CA GLY A 9 1.74 9.66 3.42
C GLY A 9 0.46 9.20 4.08
N GLU A 10 -0.48 8.69 3.31
CA GLU A 10 -1.76 8.23 3.85
C GLU A 10 -1.60 6.85 4.48
N GLN A 11 -2.40 6.57 5.51
CA GLN A 11 -2.43 5.26 6.13
C GLN A 11 -3.35 4.32 5.36
N ALA A 12 -2.93 3.07 5.22
CA ALA A 12 -3.74 2.05 4.57
C ALA A 12 -3.60 0.75 5.31
N THR A 13 -4.57 -0.15 5.14
CA THR A 13 -4.61 -1.42 5.85
C THR A 13 -4.55 -2.56 4.85
N ILE A 14 -3.72 -3.56 5.13
CA ILE A 14 -3.67 -4.78 4.34
C ILE A 14 -4.89 -5.60 4.72
N THR A 15 -5.81 -5.76 3.76
CA THR A 15 -7.11 -6.38 4.04
C THR A 15 -6.96 -7.81 4.56
N ALA A 16 -6.03 -8.57 3.99
CA ALA A 16 -5.88 -9.98 4.35
C ALA A 16 -5.37 -10.20 5.78
N SER A 17 -4.51 -9.31 6.27
CA SER A 17 -3.88 -9.49 7.58
C SER A 17 -4.34 -8.48 8.63
N GLY A 18 -4.89 -7.36 8.20
CA GLY A 18 -5.27 -6.28 9.11
C GLY A 18 -4.13 -5.38 9.52
N GLU A 19 -2.93 -5.63 9.04
CA GLU A 19 -1.79 -4.77 9.36
C GLU A 19 -1.92 -3.44 8.63
N GLY A 20 -1.56 -2.37 9.32
CA GLY A 20 -1.62 -1.03 8.76
C GLY A 20 -0.23 -0.48 8.50
N GLY A 21 -0.16 0.44 7.55
CA GLY A 21 1.10 1.08 7.22
C GLY A 21 0.91 2.39 6.51
N GLU A 22 2.02 2.99 6.14
CA GLU A 22 2.06 4.27 5.46
C GLU A 22 2.37 4.07 3.98
N ILE A 23 1.63 4.77 3.13
CA ILE A 23 1.88 4.78 1.69
C ILE A 23 3.10 5.65 1.43
N ILE A 24 4.20 5.04 0.96
CA ILE A 24 5.43 5.77 0.70
C ILE A 24 5.79 5.78 -0.79
N GLY A 25 5.02 5.07 -1.62
CA GLY A 25 5.23 5.07 -3.06
C GLY A 25 3.98 4.65 -3.77
N ARG A 26 3.88 5.02 -5.05
CA ARG A 26 2.74 4.68 -5.88
C ARG A 26 3.22 4.27 -7.27
N ALA A 27 2.52 3.33 -7.90
CA ALA A 27 2.83 2.92 -9.26
C ALA A 27 1.52 2.80 -10.04
N GLN A 28 1.55 3.29 -11.27
CA GLN A 28 0.41 3.26 -12.17
C GLN A 28 0.77 2.43 -13.39
N TYR A 29 -0.12 1.55 -13.78
CA TYR A 29 0.11 0.67 -14.92
C TYR A 29 -0.99 0.86 -15.96
N LYS A 30 -0.62 0.66 -17.22
CA LYS A 30 -1.57 0.83 -18.32
C LYS A 30 -2.65 -0.23 -18.31
N ALA A 31 -2.29 -1.48 -18.00
CA ALA A 31 -3.21 -2.61 -18.12
C ALA A 31 -3.41 -3.37 -16.82
N ALA A 32 -3.07 -2.76 -15.68
CA ALA A 32 -3.20 -3.40 -14.38
C ALA A 32 -3.62 -2.34 -13.36
N GLU A 33 -4.12 -2.80 -12.22
CA GLU A 33 -4.50 -1.88 -11.16
C GLU A 33 -3.27 -1.20 -10.57
N ASN A 34 -3.50 -0.06 -9.94
CA ASN A 34 -2.43 0.67 -9.26
C ASN A 34 -1.83 -0.16 -8.13
N SER A 35 -0.57 0.08 -7.84
CA SER A 35 0.11 -0.55 -6.72
C SER A 35 0.68 0.52 -5.80
N TYR A 36 0.89 0.15 -4.55
CA TYR A 36 1.38 1.07 -3.53
C TYR A 36 2.51 0.42 -2.76
N LEU A 37 3.56 1.20 -2.53
CA LEU A 37 4.64 0.77 -1.66
C LEU A 37 4.24 1.14 -0.24
N LEU A 38 4.06 0.13 0.59
CA LEU A 38 3.58 0.30 1.95
C LEU A 38 4.71 0.02 2.93
N ARG A 39 4.92 0.94 3.86
CA ARG A 39 5.86 0.72 4.96
C ARG A 39 5.05 0.37 6.19
N TYR A 40 5.27 -0.83 6.71
CA TYR A 40 4.53 -1.29 7.86
C TYR A 40 5.45 -2.09 8.79
N ARG A 41 4.96 -2.38 9.97
CA ARG A 41 5.73 -3.13 10.96
C ARG A 41 5.25 -4.57 10.95
N ALA A 42 6.17 -5.50 10.69
CA ALA A 42 5.87 -6.92 10.72
C ALA A 42 5.59 -7.39 12.15
N GLY A 43 5.07 -8.61 12.28
CA GLY A 43 4.71 -9.14 13.59
C GLY A 43 5.86 -9.22 14.58
N ASP A 44 7.10 -9.31 14.09
CA ASP A 44 8.28 -9.35 14.95
C ASP A 44 8.83 -7.94 15.26
N GLY A 45 8.13 -6.89 14.84
CA GLY A 45 8.50 -5.51 15.13
C GLY A 45 9.40 -4.86 14.10
N ARG A 46 9.82 -5.59 13.08
CA ARG A 46 10.71 -5.02 12.05
C ARG A 46 9.91 -4.19 11.06
N ALA A 47 10.53 -3.09 10.61
CA ALA A 47 9.96 -2.28 9.55
C ALA A 47 10.14 -3.01 8.21
N VAL A 48 9.05 -3.10 7.44
CA VAL A 48 9.04 -3.80 6.17
C VAL A 48 8.44 -2.88 5.12
N GLU A 49 9.01 -2.89 3.91
CA GLU A 49 8.46 -2.17 2.76
C GLU A 49 8.13 -3.18 1.68
N ALA A 50 6.91 -3.12 1.18
CA ALA A 50 6.46 -4.07 0.15
C ALA A 50 5.39 -3.43 -0.71
N TRP A 51 5.32 -3.88 -1.96
CA TRP A 51 4.32 -3.43 -2.91
C TRP A 51 3.04 -4.25 -2.77
N TRP A 52 1.91 -3.55 -2.75
CA TRP A 52 0.60 -4.17 -2.67
C TRP A 52 -0.30 -3.59 -3.75
N CYS A 53 -1.10 -4.44 -4.37
CA CYS A 53 -2.10 -3.99 -5.33
C CYS A 53 -3.19 -3.21 -4.61
N GLU A 54 -3.82 -2.29 -5.33
CA GLU A 54 -4.84 -1.43 -4.74
C GLU A 54 -5.97 -2.23 -4.11
N SER A 55 -6.37 -3.34 -4.75
CA SER A 55 -7.46 -4.18 -4.23
C SER A 55 -7.09 -4.92 -2.95
N ALA A 56 -5.80 -5.00 -2.61
CA ALA A 56 -5.35 -5.66 -1.37
C ALA A 56 -5.35 -4.70 -0.18
N LEU A 57 -5.63 -3.44 -0.40
CA LEU A 57 -5.57 -2.40 0.63
C LEU A 57 -6.95 -1.78 0.85
N SER A 58 -7.15 -1.33 2.07
CA SER A 58 -8.39 -0.64 2.43
C SER A 58 -8.15 0.49 3.41
#